data_80559e05c4cf2cd560dd5baf9231249a
#
_entry.id   80559e05c4cf2cd560dd5baf9231249a
#
_cell.length_a   1.000
_cell.length_b   1.000
_cell.length_c   1.000
_cell.angle_alpha   90.00
_cell.angle_beta   90.00
_cell.angle_gamma   90.00
#
_symmetry.space_group_name_H-M   'P 1'
#
loop_
_entity.id
_entity.type
_entity.pdbx_description
1 polymer ?
#
loop_
_entity_poly.entity_id
_entity_poly.type
_entity_poly.pdbx_seq_one_letter_code
_entity_poly.pdbx_strand_id
1 'polypeptide(L)'
;MMKMNWKKTVGMLAGMAVLGAALTGCGNSAGGATGAISVVSREDGSGTRGAFVELCGVEDADGNDATVSSAEITNSTAVMMQTVEGNASAIGYISMGSLGKNDKIKAVQINGVDATPANVSNGSYVVSRPFNIVTKSDGVSDAAQDFINYILSDEGQAIVEQEDFIKTDATGAYKSNGTTGKTISVAGSSSVTPVMQVLAEKYEAVSGNKVEVNQSDSSTGVSSAIDGTCDIGMASRELKDSE
;
A
#
# COMPACT_ATOMS: atom_id res chain seq x y z
N MET A 1 6.36 -5.87 -75.54
CA MET A 1 6.14 -4.88 -76.61
C MET A 1 5.65 -3.59 -75.95
N MET A 2 6.42 -2.57 -76.18
CA MET A 2 6.13 -1.13 -76.35
C MET A 2 5.76 -0.38 -75.06
N LYS A 3 6.75 0.35 -74.60
CA LYS A 3 7.22 1.76 -74.78
C LYS A 3 6.39 2.73 -73.93
N MET A 4 6.96 3.17 -72.80
CA MET A 4 7.75 4.38 -72.57
C MET A 4 7.11 5.66 -73.23
N ASN A 5 6.76 6.60 -72.33
CA ASN A 5 7.10 8.02 -72.60
C ASN A 5 7.01 8.89 -71.30
N TRP A 6 8.09 9.43 -71.02
CA TRP A 6 8.61 10.57 -70.30
C TRP A 6 8.06 11.88 -70.83
N LYS A 7 7.61 12.77 -69.96
CA LYS A 7 7.84 14.23 -70.20
C LYS A 7 7.91 14.95 -68.83
N LYS A 8 9.05 15.57 -68.66
CA LYS A 8 9.40 16.56 -67.64
C LYS A 8 8.59 17.82 -67.84
N THR A 9 8.27 18.51 -66.74
CA THR A 9 8.20 19.97 -66.76
C THR A 9 8.73 20.53 -65.48
N VAL A 10 9.75 21.37 -65.61
CA VAL A 10 10.43 22.16 -64.59
C VAL A 10 9.61 23.43 -64.41
N GLY A 11 9.43 23.85 -63.18
CA GLY A 11 8.86 25.15 -62.86
C GLY A 11 9.47 25.65 -61.54
N MET A 12 10.18 26.72 -61.65
CA MET A 12 11.20 27.32 -60.79
C MET A 12 10.60 28.42 -59.90
N LEU A 13 11.18 28.62 -58.73
CA LEU A 13 11.32 29.84 -57.92
C LEU A 13 10.10 30.32 -57.09
N ALA A 14 10.25 30.42 -55.78
CA ALA A 14 10.84 31.60 -55.10
C ALA A 14 10.94 31.32 -53.60
N GLY A 15 12.08 31.67 -53.05
CA GLY A 15 12.46 31.52 -51.68
C GLY A 15 11.80 32.52 -50.75
N MET A 16 11.74 32.12 -49.47
CA MET A 16 11.82 33.00 -48.33
C MET A 16 12.45 32.22 -47.18
N ALA A 17 13.70 32.57 -46.89
CA ALA A 17 14.39 32.16 -45.69
C ALA A 17 13.82 32.94 -44.51
N VAL A 18 13.23 32.25 -43.55
CA VAL A 18 12.98 32.78 -42.22
C VAL A 18 13.94 32.06 -41.29
N LEU A 19 15.00 32.77 -40.91
CA LEU A 19 15.84 32.42 -39.75
C LEU A 19 14.98 32.54 -38.50
N GLY A 20 14.51 31.43 -37.99
CA GLY A 20 13.96 31.31 -36.65
C GLY A 20 15.06 30.79 -35.73
N ALA A 21 15.58 31.66 -34.88
CA ALA A 21 16.56 31.33 -33.87
C ALA A 21 16.04 30.19 -32.97
N ALA A 22 16.70 29.05 -33.03
CA ALA A 22 16.55 28.00 -32.03
C ALA A 22 17.15 28.48 -30.72
N LEU A 23 16.35 28.99 -29.84
CA LEU A 23 16.69 29.14 -28.43
C LEU A 23 16.68 27.75 -27.81
N THR A 24 17.83 27.09 -27.81
CA THR A 24 18.08 25.94 -26.94
C THR A 24 18.16 26.47 -25.51
N GLY A 25 17.03 26.61 -24.88
CA GLY A 25 16.92 26.74 -23.44
C GLY A 25 17.10 25.37 -22.80
N CYS A 26 18.32 25.00 -22.44
CA CYS A 26 18.55 23.98 -21.42
C CYS A 26 18.10 24.55 -20.07
N GLY A 27 16.79 24.57 -19.84
CA GLY A 27 16.22 24.70 -18.53
C GLY A 27 16.12 23.31 -17.93
N ASN A 28 16.89 23.07 -16.88
CA ASN A 28 16.72 21.91 -16.00
C ASN A 28 15.39 22.10 -15.27
N SER A 29 14.28 21.82 -15.93
CA SER A 29 12.96 21.79 -15.33
C SER A 29 12.91 20.51 -14.51
N ALA A 30 13.06 20.63 -13.20
CA ALA A 30 12.47 19.67 -12.28
C ALA A 30 11.02 19.48 -12.78
N GLY A 31 10.70 18.29 -13.30
CA GLY A 31 9.42 18.00 -13.94
C GLY A 31 8.26 18.10 -12.95
N GLY A 32 7.73 19.31 -12.83
CA GLY A 32 6.43 19.51 -12.22
C GLY A 32 5.37 19.02 -13.20
N ALA A 33 4.48 18.17 -12.75
CA ALA A 33 3.33 17.73 -13.52
C ALA A 33 2.51 18.96 -13.98
N THR A 34 2.37 19.14 -15.28
CA THR A 34 1.66 20.30 -15.88
C THR A 34 0.21 19.97 -16.25
N GLY A 35 -0.30 18.81 -15.80
CA GLY A 35 -1.63 18.27 -16.12
C GLY A 35 -2.56 18.16 -14.90
N ALA A 36 -3.76 17.65 -15.14
CA ALA A 36 -4.68 17.31 -14.06
C ALA A 36 -4.08 16.20 -13.17
N ILE A 37 -4.35 16.28 -11.86
CA ILE A 37 -3.95 15.24 -10.91
C ILE A 37 -4.75 13.97 -11.21
N SER A 38 -4.04 12.84 -11.36
CA SER A 38 -4.63 11.53 -11.44
C SER A 38 -4.82 10.97 -10.03
N VAL A 39 -6.06 10.86 -9.59
CA VAL A 39 -6.38 10.28 -8.28
C VAL A 39 -6.39 8.76 -8.40
N VAL A 40 -5.62 8.09 -7.55
CA VAL A 40 -5.59 6.63 -7.45
C VAL A 40 -6.12 6.23 -6.08
N SER A 41 -7.12 5.37 -6.06
CA SER A 41 -7.77 4.89 -4.84
C SER A 41 -7.70 3.36 -4.74
N ARG A 42 -8.20 2.84 -3.65
CA ARG A 42 -8.24 1.41 -3.36
C ARG A 42 -9.65 0.87 -3.56
N GLU A 43 -9.73 -0.44 -3.69
CA GLU A 43 -10.95 -1.23 -3.80
C GLU A 43 -11.86 -1.08 -2.57
N ASP A 44 -13.12 -1.43 -2.74
CA ASP A 44 -14.06 -1.56 -1.63
C ASP A 44 -13.59 -2.68 -0.67
N GLY A 45 -13.81 -2.47 0.64
CA GLY A 45 -13.30 -3.38 1.66
C GLY A 45 -11.86 -3.10 2.11
N SER A 46 -11.09 -2.29 1.35
CA SER A 46 -9.76 -1.87 1.76
C SER A 46 -9.79 -1.05 3.05
N GLY A 47 -9.13 -1.57 4.10
CA GLY A 47 -8.99 -0.83 5.36
C GLY A 47 -8.18 0.45 5.21
N THR A 48 -7.21 0.48 4.28
CA THR A 48 -6.44 1.69 3.98
C THR A 48 -7.32 2.77 3.35
N ARG A 49 -8.26 2.39 2.46
CA ARG A 49 -9.25 3.32 1.90
C ARG A 49 -10.17 3.86 2.99
N GLY A 50 -10.76 2.99 3.80
CA GLY A 50 -11.64 3.41 4.88
C GLY A 50 -10.94 4.37 5.83
N ALA A 51 -9.73 4.04 6.30
CA ALA A 51 -8.96 4.93 7.16
C ALA A 51 -8.59 6.26 6.49
N PHE A 52 -8.23 6.26 5.20
CA PHE A 52 -7.93 7.49 4.46
C PHE A 52 -9.17 8.39 4.33
N VAL A 53 -10.31 7.81 3.96
CA VAL A 53 -11.59 8.53 3.81
C VAL A 53 -11.99 9.20 5.12
N GLU A 54 -11.98 8.45 6.22
CA GLU A 54 -12.31 8.93 7.55
C GLU A 54 -11.33 10.01 8.03
N LEU A 55 -10.03 9.72 8.05
CA LEU A 55 -9.01 10.60 8.62
C LEU A 55 -8.77 11.88 7.79
N CYS A 56 -9.03 11.83 6.48
CA CYS A 56 -8.91 12.98 5.59
C CYS A 56 -10.25 13.71 5.36
N GLY A 57 -11.35 13.21 5.91
CA GLY A 57 -12.69 13.78 5.74
C GLY A 57 -13.18 13.73 4.29
N VAL A 58 -12.87 12.65 3.56
CA VAL A 58 -13.31 12.42 2.18
C VAL A 58 -14.68 11.74 2.23
N GLU A 59 -15.63 12.37 2.92
CA GLU A 59 -16.97 11.85 3.15
C GLU A 59 -18.01 12.86 2.70
N ASP A 60 -19.17 12.36 2.27
CA ASP A 60 -20.34 13.20 1.99
C ASP A 60 -21.06 13.60 3.29
N ALA A 61 -22.15 14.36 3.16
CA ALA A 61 -22.92 14.82 4.30
C ALA A 61 -23.59 13.69 5.11
N ASP A 62 -23.72 12.50 4.52
CA ASP A 62 -24.30 11.32 5.14
C ASP A 62 -23.22 10.37 5.71
N GLY A 63 -21.94 10.74 5.61
CA GLY A 63 -20.80 9.97 6.08
C GLY A 63 -20.37 8.84 5.13
N ASN A 64 -20.81 8.87 3.87
CA ASN A 64 -20.37 7.90 2.88
C ASN A 64 -19.09 8.35 2.19
N ASP A 65 -18.31 7.39 1.69
CA ASP A 65 -17.11 7.64 0.91
C ASP A 65 -17.40 8.51 -0.33
N ALA A 66 -16.82 9.71 -0.35
CA ALA A 66 -16.95 10.68 -1.42
C ALA A 66 -15.74 10.68 -2.38
N THR A 67 -14.98 9.57 -2.46
CA THR A 67 -13.93 9.41 -3.44
C THR A 67 -14.47 9.70 -4.84
N VAL A 68 -13.79 10.56 -5.59
CA VAL A 68 -14.24 10.95 -6.93
C VAL A 68 -14.39 9.74 -7.84
N SER A 69 -15.48 9.69 -8.62
CA SER A 69 -15.79 8.55 -9.48
C SER A 69 -14.80 8.34 -10.64
N SER A 70 -13.96 9.35 -10.92
CA SER A 70 -12.88 9.28 -11.90
C SER A 70 -11.57 8.70 -11.33
N ALA A 71 -11.53 8.36 -10.05
CA ALA A 71 -10.35 7.75 -9.44
C ALA A 71 -10.07 6.37 -10.07
N GLU A 72 -8.81 6.11 -10.38
CA GLU A 72 -8.36 4.78 -10.76
C GLU A 72 -8.38 3.88 -9.51
N ILE A 73 -9.06 2.75 -9.59
CA ILE A 73 -9.19 1.83 -8.46
C ILE A 73 -8.18 0.70 -8.59
N THR A 74 -7.37 0.52 -7.56
CA THR A 74 -6.40 -0.56 -7.45
C THR A 74 -6.80 -1.54 -6.34
N ASN A 75 -6.43 -2.80 -6.49
CA ASN A 75 -6.83 -3.88 -5.58
C ASN A 75 -5.71 -4.35 -4.64
N SER A 76 -4.58 -3.66 -4.62
CA SER A 76 -3.49 -3.97 -3.69
C SER A 76 -2.56 -2.79 -3.48
N THR A 77 -1.81 -2.81 -2.37
CA THR A 77 -0.76 -1.83 -2.07
C THR A 77 0.33 -1.81 -3.15
N ALA A 78 0.73 -2.97 -3.65
CA ALA A 78 1.77 -3.08 -4.69
C ALA A 78 1.33 -2.44 -6.01
N VAL A 79 0.08 -2.69 -6.44
CA VAL A 79 -0.48 -2.08 -7.66
C VAL A 79 -0.61 -0.56 -7.48
N MET A 80 -1.05 -0.08 -6.32
CA MET A 80 -1.09 1.36 -5.99
C MET A 80 0.29 2.01 -6.19
N MET A 81 1.34 1.41 -5.62
CA MET A 81 2.70 1.94 -5.78
C MET A 81 3.15 1.97 -7.24
N GLN A 82 2.92 0.88 -7.99
CA GLN A 82 3.28 0.82 -9.41
C GLN A 82 2.53 1.85 -10.26
N THR A 83 1.25 2.09 -9.98
CA THR A 83 0.45 3.09 -10.68
C THR A 83 1.00 4.50 -10.44
N VAL A 84 1.30 4.85 -9.19
CA VAL A 84 1.87 6.17 -8.85
C VAL A 84 3.29 6.31 -9.40
N GLU A 85 4.12 5.28 -9.34
CA GLU A 85 5.47 5.26 -9.92
C GLU A 85 5.46 5.50 -11.43
N GLY A 86 4.49 4.93 -12.12
CA GLY A 86 4.33 5.05 -13.58
C GLY A 86 3.73 6.37 -14.07
N ASN A 87 3.20 7.21 -13.18
CA ASN A 87 2.50 8.44 -13.56
C ASN A 87 2.88 9.62 -12.64
N ALA A 88 3.70 10.54 -13.15
CA ALA A 88 4.17 11.71 -12.40
C ALA A 88 3.04 12.67 -11.94
N SER A 89 1.84 12.54 -12.47
CA SER A 89 0.65 13.30 -12.06
C SER A 89 -0.23 12.53 -11.08
N ALA A 90 0.12 11.28 -10.75
CA ALA A 90 -0.69 10.47 -9.84
C ALA A 90 -0.44 10.80 -8.38
N ILE A 91 -1.51 10.71 -7.60
CA ILE A 91 -1.48 10.72 -6.15
C ILE A 91 -2.30 9.54 -5.64
N GLY A 92 -1.77 8.84 -4.65
CA GLY A 92 -2.41 7.71 -4.00
C GLY A 92 -2.07 7.67 -2.51
N TYR A 93 -2.47 6.62 -1.82
CA TYR A 93 -2.20 6.43 -0.41
C TYR A 93 -1.85 4.97 -0.10
N ILE A 94 -0.87 4.78 0.75
CA ILE A 94 -0.37 3.47 1.19
C ILE A 94 0.04 3.54 2.66
N SER A 95 0.34 2.40 3.28
CA SER A 95 0.97 2.38 4.59
C SER A 95 2.42 2.85 4.52
N MET A 96 2.90 3.45 5.61
CA MET A 96 4.26 4.00 5.72
C MET A 96 5.33 2.94 5.47
N GLY A 97 5.25 1.78 6.12
CA GLY A 97 6.20 0.69 5.91
C GLY A 97 6.18 0.11 4.49
N SER A 98 5.03 0.22 3.78
CA SER A 98 4.99 -0.17 2.37
C SER A 98 5.72 0.79 1.44
N LEU A 99 5.85 2.07 1.83
CA LEU A 99 6.69 3.02 1.10
C LEU A 99 8.16 2.58 1.16
N GLY A 100 8.62 2.22 2.35
CA GLY A 100 9.88 1.56 2.60
C GLY A 100 11.05 2.11 1.79
N LYS A 101 11.69 1.22 1.04
CA LYS A 101 12.88 1.50 0.23
C LYS A 101 12.57 1.86 -1.23
N ASN A 102 11.32 2.23 -1.56
CA ASN A 102 10.97 2.65 -2.93
C ASN A 102 11.36 4.14 -3.12
N ASP A 103 12.40 4.37 -3.87
CA ASP A 103 12.95 5.70 -4.17
C ASP A 103 12.28 6.41 -5.36
N LYS A 104 11.34 5.75 -6.04
CA LYS A 104 10.63 6.30 -7.21
C LYS A 104 9.34 7.04 -6.87
N ILE A 105 8.83 6.84 -5.66
CA ILE A 105 7.68 7.55 -5.10
C ILE A 105 8.10 8.27 -3.81
N LYS A 106 7.37 9.31 -3.46
CA LYS A 106 7.64 10.06 -2.22
C LYS A 106 6.36 10.29 -1.44
N ALA A 107 6.45 10.26 -0.12
CA ALA A 107 5.38 10.76 0.73
C ALA A 107 5.23 12.28 0.56
N VAL A 108 4.00 12.77 0.61
CA VAL A 108 3.72 14.19 0.73
C VAL A 108 3.47 14.53 2.20
N GLN A 109 3.79 15.77 2.56
CA GLN A 109 3.50 16.26 3.90
C GLN A 109 1.99 16.46 4.10
N ILE A 110 1.51 16.17 5.29
CA ILE A 110 0.15 16.50 5.73
C ILE A 110 0.26 17.65 6.74
N ASN A 111 -0.36 18.78 6.45
CA ASN A 111 -0.27 20.00 7.26
C ASN A 111 1.19 20.46 7.53
N GLY A 112 2.09 20.22 6.58
CA GLY A 112 3.51 20.55 6.72
C GLY A 112 4.32 19.55 7.56
N VAL A 113 3.75 18.40 7.94
CA VAL A 113 4.39 17.35 8.74
C VAL A 113 4.72 16.16 7.84
N ASP A 114 5.96 15.66 7.94
CA ASP A 114 6.41 14.47 7.21
C ASP A 114 5.87 13.17 7.82
N ALA A 115 5.58 12.19 6.96
CA ALA A 115 5.21 10.83 7.36
C ALA A 115 6.46 10.08 7.85
N THR A 116 6.76 10.22 9.14
CA THR A 116 7.87 9.50 9.79
C THR A 116 7.38 8.75 11.03
N PRO A 117 8.05 7.65 11.45
CA PRO A 117 7.70 6.94 12.66
C PRO A 117 7.63 7.87 13.88
N ALA A 118 8.59 8.80 14.00
CA ALA A 118 8.62 9.75 15.11
C ALA A 118 7.41 10.69 15.13
N ASN A 119 7.01 11.20 13.96
CA ASN A 119 5.87 12.12 13.84
C ASN A 119 4.53 11.41 14.05
N VAL A 120 4.43 10.14 13.67
CA VAL A 120 3.24 9.33 13.97
C VAL A 120 3.18 9.02 15.46
N SER A 121 4.29 8.55 16.06
CA SER A 121 4.33 8.18 17.49
C SER A 121 4.06 9.35 18.43
N ASN A 122 4.46 10.58 18.08
CA ASN A 122 4.19 11.77 18.88
C ASN A 122 2.86 12.46 18.55
N GLY A 123 2.07 11.92 17.60
CA GLY A 123 0.76 12.43 17.19
C GLY A 123 0.78 13.68 16.30
N SER A 124 1.94 14.16 15.86
CA SER A 124 2.03 15.32 14.95
C SER A 124 1.60 15.00 13.51
N TYR A 125 1.81 13.76 13.06
CA TYR A 125 1.27 13.27 11.79
C TYR A 125 -0.08 12.59 12.03
N VAL A 126 -1.17 13.26 11.63
CA VAL A 126 -2.55 12.92 12.03
C VAL A 126 -3.19 11.80 11.19
N VAL A 127 -2.66 11.51 10.01
CA VAL A 127 -3.20 10.45 9.13
C VAL A 127 -2.53 9.12 9.47
N SER A 128 -2.92 8.53 10.59
CA SER A 128 -2.37 7.27 11.07
C SER A 128 -3.48 6.38 11.64
N ARG A 129 -3.29 5.07 11.54
CA ARG A 129 -4.18 4.06 12.10
C ARG A 129 -3.40 2.80 12.45
N PRO A 130 -3.92 1.98 13.38
CA PRO A 130 -3.28 0.73 13.74
C PRO A 130 -3.38 -0.31 12.62
N PHE A 131 -2.48 -1.29 12.68
CA PHE A 131 -2.67 -2.60 12.11
C PHE A 131 -3.21 -3.52 13.17
N ASN A 132 -4.25 -4.27 12.83
CA ASN A 132 -4.90 -5.20 13.73
C ASN A 132 -4.78 -6.63 13.19
N ILE A 133 -4.56 -7.58 14.07
CA ILE A 133 -4.83 -8.99 13.85
C ILE A 133 -6.11 -9.36 14.58
N VAL A 134 -6.92 -10.16 13.94
CA VAL A 134 -8.27 -10.51 14.39
C VAL A 134 -8.39 -12.02 14.45
N THR A 135 -8.97 -12.51 15.50
CA THR A 135 -9.26 -13.94 15.68
C THR A 135 -10.71 -14.13 16.06
N LYS A 136 -11.23 -15.32 15.85
CA LYS A 136 -12.55 -15.68 16.33
C LYS A 136 -12.60 -15.63 17.86
N SER A 137 -13.69 -15.10 18.42
CA SER A 137 -13.83 -14.89 19.86
C SER A 137 -13.98 -16.20 20.66
N ASP A 138 -14.48 -17.26 20.04
CA ASP A 138 -14.83 -18.54 20.68
C ASP A 138 -13.77 -19.63 20.53
N GLY A 139 -12.58 -19.30 20.08
CA GLY A 139 -11.46 -20.24 20.05
C GLY A 139 -10.38 -19.91 19.06
N VAL A 140 -9.20 -19.67 19.58
CA VAL A 140 -7.96 -19.58 18.82
C VAL A 140 -7.22 -20.91 18.95
N SER A 141 -6.75 -21.51 17.86
CA SER A 141 -5.96 -22.73 17.92
C SER A 141 -4.64 -22.48 18.68
N ASP A 142 -4.11 -23.49 19.35
CA ASP A 142 -2.83 -23.37 20.08
C ASP A 142 -1.71 -22.89 19.16
N ALA A 143 -1.70 -23.32 17.90
CA ALA A 143 -0.72 -22.90 16.91
C ALA A 143 -0.88 -21.42 16.52
N ALA A 144 -2.11 -20.96 16.30
CA ALA A 144 -2.38 -19.56 16.00
C ALA A 144 -2.05 -18.68 17.21
N GLN A 145 -2.38 -19.12 18.42
CA GLN A 145 -2.00 -18.39 19.65
C GLN A 145 -0.49 -18.29 19.82
N ASP A 146 0.25 -19.36 19.50
CA ASP A 146 1.71 -19.36 19.55
C ASP A 146 2.31 -18.35 18.56
N PHE A 147 1.76 -18.27 17.35
CA PHE A 147 2.16 -17.27 16.37
C PHE A 147 1.81 -15.84 16.81
N ILE A 148 0.64 -15.61 17.39
CA ILE A 148 0.26 -14.32 17.98
C ILE A 148 1.25 -13.93 19.09
N ASN A 149 1.63 -14.87 19.97
CA ASN A 149 2.62 -14.62 21.01
C ASN A 149 3.99 -14.25 20.42
N TYR A 150 4.37 -14.87 19.27
CA TYR A 150 5.57 -14.49 18.55
C TYR A 150 5.48 -13.07 17.97
N ILE A 151 4.38 -12.72 17.30
CA ILE A 151 4.16 -11.38 16.76
C ILE A 151 4.32 -10.31 17.84
N LEU A 152 3.75 -10.55 19.01
CA LEU A 152 3.75 -9.60 20.13
C LEU A 152 5.01 -9.68 21.02
N SER A 153 5.94 -10.57 20.74
CA SER A 153 7.20 -10.72 21.48
C SER A 153 8.23 -9.63 21.14
N ASP A 154 9.32 -9.57 21.91
CA ASP A 154 10.47 -8.71 21.61
C ASP A 154 11.02 -8.97 20.20
N GLU A 155 11.11 -10.24 19.78
CA GLU A 155 11.59 -10.66 18.47
C GLU A 155 10.65 -10.23 17.35
N GLY A 156 9.34 -10.44 17.54
CA GLY A 156 8.33 -10.04 16.56
C GLY A 156 8.24 -8.52 16.40
N GLN A 157 8.26 -7.79 17.50
CA GLN A 157 8.20 -6.33 17.47
C GLN A 157 9.49 -5.68 16.93
N ALA A 158 10.64 -6.33 17.10
CA ALA A 158 11.87 -5.91 16.41
C ALA A 158 11.76 -6.05 14.89
N ILE A 159 11.08 -7.08 14.37
CA ILE A 159 10.79 -7.24 12.94
C ILE A 159 9.85 -6.12 12.46
N VAL A 160 8.78 -5.82 13.21
CA VAL A 160 7.85 -4.73 12.88
C VAL A 160 8.61 -3.40 12.70
N GLU A 161 9.54 -3.08 13.60
CA GLU A 161 10.37 -1.88 13.51
C GLU A 161 11.37 -1.91 12.34
N GLN A 162 11.98 -3.07 12.05
CA GLN A 162 12.89 -3.26 10.90
C GLN A 162 12.20 -3.11 9.54
N GLU A 163 10.91 -3.38 9.48
CA GLU A 163 10.06 -3.21 8.29
C GLU A 163 9.43 -1.81 8.21
N ASP A 164 9.99 -0.83 8.93
CA ASP A 164 9.57 0.58 8.94
C ASP A 164 8.13 0.80 9.44
N PHE A 165 7.61 -0.11 10.27
CA PHE A 165 6.36 0.09 10.98
C PHE A 165 6.60 0.50 12.43
N ILE A 166 5.56 0.99 13.10
CA ILE A 166 5.63 1.39 14.49
C ILE A 166 5.26 0.19 15.33
N LYS A 167 6.22 -0.26 16.13
CA LYS A 167 6.00 -1.34 17.09
C LYS A 167 5.05 -0.93 18.22
N THR A 168 4.34 -1.91 18.77
CA THR A 168 3.64 -1.79 20.04
C THR A 168 4.54 -2.22 21.20
N ASP A 169 4.05 -2.12 22.43
CA ASP A 169 4.74 -2.66 23.59
C ASP A 169 4.84 -4.18 23.46
N ALA A 170 6.06 -4.68 23.55
CA ALA A 170 6.31 -6.11 23.49
C ALA A 170 5.95 -6.81 24.82
N THR A 171 5.54 -8.06 24.71
CA THR A 171 5.16 -8.90 25.86
C THR A 171 6.35 -9.61 26.53
N GLY A 172 7.57 -9.32 26.06
CA GLY A 172 8.82 -9.97 26.47
C GLY A 172 9.32 -10.97 25.42
N ALA A 173 10.41 -11.67 25.74
CA ALA A 173 11.01 -12.64 24.84
C ALA A 173 10.04 -13.77 24.45
N TYR A 174 10.04 -14.16 23.19
CA TYR A 174 9.19 -15.25 22.69
C TYR A 174 9.45 -16.56 23.42
N LYS A 175 8.37 -17.21 23.79
CA LYS A 175 8.37 -18.55 24.40
C LYS A 175 7.35 -19.41 23.68
N SER A 176 7.81 -20.41 22.93
CA SER A 176 6.93 -21.35 22.29
C SER A 176 6.06 -22.08 23.30
N ASN A 177 4.80 -22.32 22.95
CA ASN A 177 3.89 -23.16 23.73
C ASN A 177 4.09 -24.67 23.46
N GLY A 178 5.07 -25.02 22.61
CA GLY A 178 5.40 -26.41 22.26
C GLY A 178 4.62 -26.95 21.06
N THR A 179 3.72 -26.17 20.46
CA THR A 179 3.00 -26.59 19.25
C THR A 179 3.93 -26.60 18.05
N THR A 180 3.96 -27.69 17.28
CA THR A 180 4.79 -27.84 16.09
C THR A 180 4.11 -28.66 15.00
N GLY A 181 4.55 -28.53 13.75
CA GLY A 181 4.04 -29.29 12.61
C GLY A 181 2.61 -28.94 12.22
N LYS A 182 2.12 -27.74 12.60
CA LYS A 182 0.79 -27.24 12.25
C LYS A 182 0.90 -26.20 11.11
N THR A 183 -0.21 -26.03 10.40
CA THR A 183 -0.38 -24.94 9.44
C THR A 183 -1.35 -23.92 10.03
N ILE A 184 -0.98 -22.65 9.99
CA ILE A 184 -1.75 -21.50 10.45
C ILE A 184 -2.13 -20.69 9.21
N SER A 185 -3.41 -20.45 9.03
CA SER A 185 -3.93 -19.63 7.92
C SER A 185 -4.13 -18.18 8.35
N VAL A 186 -3.52 -17.28 7.61
CA VAL A 186 -3.64 -15.83 7.82
C VAL A 186 -4.20 -15.20 6.56
N ALA A 187 -5.22 -14.34 6.67
CA ALA A 187 -5.82 -13.70 5.51
C ALA A 187 -6.15 -12.23 5.77
N GLY A 188 -6.11 -11.39 4.73
CA GLY A 188 -6.61 -10.02 4.83
C GLY A 188 -5.71 -8.96 4.20
N SER A 189 -5.67 -7.80 4.84
CA SER A 189 -5.11 -6.54 4.35
C SER A 189 -3.79 -6.64 3.60
N SER A 190 -3.78 -6.17 2.35
CA SER A 190 -2.56 -6.06 1.53
C SER A 190 -1.52 -5.08 2.10
N SER A 191 -1.92 -4.17 2.98
CA SER A 191 -0.99 -3.27 3.67
C SER A 191 -0.25 -3.93 4.82
N VAL A 192 -0.87 -4.96 5.45
CA VAL A 192 -0.27 -5.75 6.53
C VAL A 192 0.56 -6.91 5.98
N THR A 193 0.18 -7.43 4.82
CA THR A 193 0.80 -8.62 4.19
C THR A 193 2.33 -8.58 4.17
N PRO A 194 3.02 -7.49 3.78
CA PRO A 194 4.48 -7.50 3.72
C PRO A 194 5.15 -7.82 5.06
N VAL A 195 4.76 -7.14 6.14
CA VAL A 195 5.34 -7.40 7.46
C VAL A 195 4.90 -8.76 8.00
N MET A 196 3.68 -9.19 7.71
CA MET A 196 3.17 -10.49 8.15
C MET A 196 3.95 -11.65 7.50
N GLN A 197 4.35 -11.52 6.24
CA GLN A 197 5.18 -12.50 5.55
C GLN A 197 6.57 -12.64 6.19
N VAL A 198 7.20 -11.54 6.58
CA VAL A 198 8.49 -11.58 7.28
C VAL A 198 8.34 -12.22 8.66
N LEU A 199 7.29 -11.84 9.42
CA LEU A 199 6.98 -12.43 10.71
C LEU A 199 6.72 -13.94 10.59
N ALA A 200 5.97 -14.37 9.57
CA ALA A 200 5.70 -15.77 9.29
C ALA A 200 6.99 -16.56 9.01
N GLU A 201 7.84 -16.07 8.10
CA GLU A 201 9.12 -16.71 7.77
C GLU A 201 10.01 -16.90 9.02
N LYS A 202 10.13 -15.88 9.84
CA LYS A 202 10.97 -15.94 11.06
C LYS A 202 10.36 -16.85 12.13
N TYR A 203 9.05 -16.84 12.30
CA TYR A 203 8.34 -17.74 13.19
C TYR A 203 8.47 -19.21 12.77
N GLU A 204 8.29 -19.53 11.48
CA GLU A 204 8.45 -20.88 10.94
C GLU A 204 9.81 -21.47 11.30
N ALA A 205 10.88 -20.67 11.21
CA ALA A 205 12.24 -21.08 11.49
C ALA A 205 12.47 -21.49 12.97
N VAL A 206 11.69 -20.94 13.91
CA VAL A 206 11.87 -21.19 15.34
C VAL A 206 10.82 -22.12 15.95
N SER A 207 9.62 -22.21 15.34
CA SER A 207 8.50 -23.02 15.86
C SER A 207 8.35 -24.38 15.21
N GLY A 208 8.78 -24.52 13.95
CA GLY A 208 8.51 -25.70 13.12
C GLY A 208 7.04 -25.80 12.66
N ASN A 209 6.23 -24.76 12.87
CA ASN A 209 4.91 -24.60 12.27
C ASN A 209 5.03 -23.93 10.89
N LYS A 210 3.97 -23.98 10.10
CA LYS A 210 3.87 -23.28 8.82
C LYS A 210 2.82 -22.18 8.92
N VAL A 211 3.04 -21.02 8.28
CA VAL A 211 2.09 -19.90 8.20
C VAL A 211 1.78 -19.59 6.74
N GLU A 212 0.53 -19.72 6.34
CA GLU A 212 0.08 -19.38 5.01
C GLU A 212 -0.58 -18.01 5.01
N VAL A 213 0.10 -17.02 4.42
CA VAL A 213 -0.38 -15.63 4.37
C VAL A 213 -1.07 -15.38 3.03
N ASN A 214 -2.38 -15.16 3.07
CA ASN A 214 -3.25 -14.94 1.92
C ASN A 214 -3.68 -13.47 1.86
N GLN A 215 -3.15 -12.74 0.88
CA GLN A 215 -3.48 -11.34 0.69
C GLN A 215 -4.90 -11.17 0.15
N SER A 216 -5.66 -10.27 0.78
CA SER A 216 -6.94 -9.74 0.32
C SER A 216 -7.11 -8.29 0.80
N ASP A 217 -8.32 -7.88 1.13
CA ASP A 217 -8.63 -6.62 1.82
C ASP A 217 -8.95 -6.86 3.31
N SER A 218 -9.07 -5.76 4.09
CA SER A 218 -9.31 -5.83 5.53
C SER A 218 -10.68 -6.42 5.88
N SER A 219 -11.72 -6.08 5.12
CA SER A 219 -13.07 -6.59 5.40
C SER A 219 -13.16 -8.09 5.15
N THR A 220 -12.52 -8.57 4.08
CA THR A 220 -12.39 -10.01 3.80
C THR A 220 -11.59 -10.71 4.89
N GLY A 221 -10.50 -10.11 5.39
CA GLY A 221 -9.70 -10.68 6.48
C GLY A 221 -10.50 -10.84 7.76
N VAL A 222 -11.22 -9.80 8.17
CA VAL A 222 -12.09 -9.82 9.36
C VAL A 222 -13.20 -10.85 9.21
N SER A 223 -13.93 -10.83 8.08
CA SER A 223 -15.00 -11.81 7.83
C SER A 223 -14.48 -13.25 7.86
N SER A 224 -13.31 -13.50 7.26
CA SER A 224 -12.71 -14.84 7.24
C SER A 224 -12.35 -15.34 8.64
N ALA A 225 -11.89 -14.45 9.53
CA ALA A 225 -11.64 -14.82 10.93
C ALA A 225 -12.95 -15.09 11.68
N ILE A 226 -13.98 -14.26 11.53
CA ILE A 226 -15.31 -14.46 12.13
C ILE A 226 -15.92 -15.79 11.69
N ASP A 227 -15.85 -16.09 10.39
CA ASP A 227 -16.41 -17.31 9.81
C ASP A 227 -15.55 -18.55 10.10
N GLY A 228 -14.32 -18.37 10.63
CA GLY A 228 -13.37 -19.45 10.90
C GLY A 228 -12.77 -20.07 9.63
N THR A 229 -12.77 -19.34 8.52
CA THR A 229 -12.12 -19.77 7.25
C THR A 229 -10.62 -19.42 7.22
N CYS A 230 -10.14 -18.59 8.15
CA CYS A 230 -8.74 -18.44 8.49
C CYS A 230 -8.59 -18.39 10.02
N ASP A 231 -7.38 -18.68 10.52
CA ASP A 231 -7.07 -18.62 11.96
C ASP A 231 -6.88 -17.18 12.43
N ILE A 232 -6.29 -16.33 11.58
CA ILE A 232 -5.97 -14.93 11.88
C ILE A 232 -6.36 -14.05 10.70
N GLY A 233 -7.20 -13.06 10.96
CA GLY A 233 -7.51 -11.98 10.02
C GLY A 233 -6.54 -10.81 10.15
N MET A 234 -6.27 -10.09 9.06
CA MET A 234 -5.45 -8.87 9.06
C MET A 234 -6.29 -7.66 8.66
N ALA A 235 -6.26 -6.60 9.45
CA ALA A 235 -6.93 -5.35 9.13
C ALA A 235 -5.98 -4.15 9.27
N SER A 236 -6.11 -3.18 8.37
CA SER A 236 -5.36 -1.92 8.37
C SER A 236 -6.27 -0.72 8.61
N ARG A 237 -7.19 -0.87 9.52
CA ARG A 237 -8.14 0.11 10.04
C ARG A 237 -8.58 -0.28 11.45
N GLU A 238 -9.23 0.64 12.13
CA GLU A 238 -9.98 0.26 13.34
C GLU A 238 -11.07 -0.77 13.00
N LEU A 239 -11.36 -1.62 13.97
CA LEU A 239 -12.47 -2.55 13.85
C LEU A 239 -13.79 -1.81 14.13
N LYS A 240 -14.86 -2.24 13.46
CA LYS A 240 -16.19 -1.73 13.73
C LYS A 240 -16.76 -2.43 14.97
N ASP A 241 -17.66 -1.76 15.68
CA ASP A 241 -18.34 -2.31 16.86
C ASP A 241 -19.06 -3.65 16.58
N SER A 242 -19.39 -3.91 15.32
CA SER A 242 -20.04 -5.14 14.88
C SER A 242 -19.06 -6.27 14.51
N GLU A 243 -17.78 -6.04 14.54
CA GLU A 243 -16.68 -6.97 14.22
C GLU A 243 -16.00 -7.43 15.51
#